data_8606ed46a675291ce5d8b5a72c1cf69f
#
_entry.id   8606ed46a675291ce5d8b5a72c1cf69f
#
_cell.length_a   1.000
_cell.length_b   1.000
_cell.length_c   1.000
_cell.angle_alpha   90.00
_cell.angle_beta   90.00
_cell.angle_gamma   90.00
#
_symmetry.space_group_name_H-M   'P 1'
#
loop_
_entity.id
_entity.type
_entity.pdbx_description
1 polymer ?
#
loop_
_entity_poly.entity_id
_entity_poly.type
_entity_poly.pdbx_seq_one_letter_code
_entity_poly.pdbx_strand_id
1 'polypeptide(L)'
;GNTDITDPRADQDKIRARIGVVFQQFNLFPHMSVLRNVTLAAIKVHHWSKDRAETRAMELLERIGMRDKASAYPDQLSGGQQQRVAIARALMTDPELLLLDEITSALDPMLVGEVLNMVAELKAQGTTILMATHEMSFAHEAADRIVLLRHGVIAENGTPAEVMDE
;
A
#
# COMPACT_ATOMS: atom_id res chain seq x y z
N GLY A 1 1.80 -16.40 -8.82
CA GLY A 1 1.00 -17.16 -9.79
C GLY A 1 1.57 -17.06 -11.20
N ASN A 2 1.27 -18.02 -12.07
CA ASN A 2 1.83 -18.10 -13.43
C ASN A 2 0.98 -17.32 -14.47
N THR A 3 0.41 -16.20 -14.11
CA THR A 3 -0.37 -15.37 -15.05
C THR A 3 0.52 -14.27 -15.60
N ASP A 4 0.72 -14.27 -16.92
CA ASP A 4 1.37 -13.16 -17.61
C ASP A 4 0.39 -11.99 -17.71
N ILE A 5 0.70 -10.91 -17.01
CA ILE A 5 -0.15 -9.70 -16.96
C ILE A 5 -0.10 -8.90 -18.26
N THR A 6 0.85 -9.19 -19.14
CA THR A 6 1.00 -8.54 -20.45
C THR A 6 0.26 -9.29 -21.57
N ASP A 7 -0.25 -10.49 -21.32
CA ASP A 7 -1.05 -11.24 -22.30
C ASP A 7 -2.36 -10.47 -22.58
N PRO A 8 -2.64 -10.09 -23.84
CA PRO A 8 -3.87 -9.37 -24.20
C PRO A 8 -5.17 -10.15 -23.85
N ARG A 9 -5.06 -11.46 -23.64
CA ARG A 9 -6.19 -12.32 -23.26
C ARG A 9 -6.37 -12.43 -21.75
N ALA A 10 -5.46 -11.86 -20.94
CA ALA A 10 -5.55 -11.91 -19.49
C ALA A 10 -6.76 -11.10 -19.00
N ASP A 11 -7.51 -11.66 -18.07
CA ASP A 11 -8.61 -10.97 -17.39
C ASP A 11 -8.03 -9.94 -16.42
N GLN A 12 -7.90 -8.71 -16.93
CA GLN A 12 -7.28 -7.62 -16.17
C GLN A 12 -8.04 -7.29 -14.87
N ASP A 13 -9.35 -7.46 -14.84
CA ASP A 13 -10.14 -7.15 -13.64
C ASP A 13 -9.86 -8.18 -12.54
N LYS A 14 -9.72 -9.46 -12.89
CA LYS A 14 -9.30 -10.49 -11.93
C LYS A 14 -7.87 -10.27 -11.43
N ILE A 15 -6.96 -9.81 -12.29
CA ILE A 15 -5.59 -9.49 -11.88
C ILE A 15 -5.60 -8.30 -10.92
N ARG A 16 -6.28 -7.21 -11.28
CA ARG A 16 -6.37 -6.00 -10.43
C ARG A 16 -7.01 -6.28 -9.07
N ALA A 17 -8.00 -7.19 -9.01
CA ALA A 17 -8.63 -7.57 -7.76
C ALA A 17 -7.68 -8.24 -6.75
N ARG A 18 -6.51 -8.74 -7.21
CA ARG A 18 -5.48 -9.40 -6.40
C ARG A 18 -4.31 -8.48 -6.05
N ILE A 19 -4.32 -7.23 -6.52
CA ILE A 19 -3.25 -6.26 -6.33
C ILE A 19 -3.81 -5.08 -5.52
N GLY A 20 -3.16 -4.77 -4.41
CA GLY A 20 -3.36 -3.52 -3.69
C GLY A 20 -2.42 -2.46 -4.24
N VAL A 21 -2.91 -1.23 -4.42
CA VAL A 21 -2.09 -0.11 -4.91
C VAL A 21 -2.24 1.07 -3.97
N VAL A 22 -1.11 1.65 -3.56
CA VAL A 22 -1.04 2.90 -2.82
C VAL A 22 -0.19 3.88 -3.62
N PHE A 23 -0.77 5.01 -3.96
CA PHE A 23 -0.13 6.05 -4.75
C PHE A 23 0.53 7.10 -3.86
N GLN A 24 1.43 7.88 -4.43
CA GLN A 24 2.07 9.05 -3.82
C GLN A 24 1.05 10.02 -3.23
N GLN A 25 -0.02 10.32 -3.96
CA GLN A 25 -1.19 11.00 -3.41
C GLN A 25 -2.12 9.97 -2.79
N PHE A 26 -2.66 10.25 -1.62
CA PHE A 26 -3.47 9.31 -0.83
C PHE A 26 -4.71 8.81 -1.58
N ASN A 27 -5.25 9.62 -2.50
CA ASN A 27 -6.41 9.31 -3.36
C ASN A 27 -7.62 8.77 -2.57
N LEU A 28 -7.82 9.30 -1.36
CA LEU A 28 -9.02 9.03 -0.59
C LEU A 28 -10.21 9.78 -1.21
N PHE A 29 -11.38 9.17 -1.17
CA PHE A 29 -12.62 9.82 -1.59
C PHE A 29 -13.03 10.85 -0.53
N PRO A 30 -12.97 12.17 -0.84
CA PRO A 30 -13.14 13.22 0.18
C PRO A 30 -14.55 13.27 0.77
N HIS A 31 -15.55 12.81 0.01
CA HIS A 31 -16.95 12.75 0.41
C HIS A 31 -17.34 11.47 1.19
N MET A 32 -16.38 10.62 1.48
CA MET A 32 -16.58 9.38 2.23
C MET A 32 -15.78 9.40 3.53
N SER A 33 -16.36 8.82 4.60
CA SER A 33 -15.62 8.59 5.83
C SER A 33 -14.46 7.60 5.62
N VAL A 34 -13.54 7.56 6.57
CA VAL A 34 -12.43 6.58 6.61
C VAL A 34 -12.95 5.16 6.43
N LEU A 35 -13.93 4.75 7.23
CA LEU A 35 -14.53 3.42 7.14
C LEU A 35 -15.09 3.12 5.75
N ARG A 36 -15.78 4.07 5.13
CA ARG A 36 -16.33 3.90 3.78
C ARG A 36 -15.23 3.85 2.72
N ASN A 37 -14.16 4.63 2.86
CA ASN A 37 -13.00 4.55 1.97
C ASN A 37 -12.38 3.16 1.99
N VAL A 38 -12.21 2.57 3.18
CA VAL A 38 -11.60 1.24 3.34
C VAL A 38 -12.52 0.13 2.83
N THR A 39 -13.83 0.20 3.10
CA THR A 39 -14.77 -0.89 2.77
C THR A 39 -15.26 -0.89 1.32
N LEU A 40 -15.07 0.20 0.57
CA LEU A 40 -15.70 0.40 -0.73
C LEU A 40 -15.45 -0.74 -1.72
N ALA A 41 -14.19 -1.13 -1.93
CA ALA A 41 -13.83 -2.17 -2.88
C ALA A 41 -14.35 -3.54 -2.46
N ALA A 42 -14.25 -3.87 -1.18
CA ALA A 42 -14.77 -5.14 -0.65
C ALA A 42 -16.27 -5.30 -0.90
N ILE A 43 -17.04 -4.23 -0.70
CA ILE A 43 -18.49 -4.26 -0.91
C ILE A 43 -18.86 -4.21 -2.39
N LYS A 44 -18.25 -3.28 -3.17
CA LYS A 44 -18.67 -3.00 -4.55
C LYS A 44 -18.05 -3.94 -5.58
N VAL A 45 -16.83 -4.38 -5.37
CA VAL A 45 -16.07 -5.23 -6.33
C VAL A 45 -16.09 -6.69 -5.89
N HIS A 46 -15.85 -6.96 -4.61
CA HIS A 46 -15.78 -8.32 -4.08
C HIS A 46 -17.11 -8.82 -3.50
N HIS A 47 -18.17 -8.00 -3.53
CA HIS A 47 -19.53 -8.34 -3.10
C HIS A 47 -19.62 -8.88 -1.66
N TRP A 48 -18.74 -8.40 -0.77
CA TRP A 48 -18.83 -8.74 0.65
C TRP A 48 -20.07 -8.12 1.28
N SER A 49 -20.64 -8.82 2.27
CA SER A 49 -21.67 -8.20 3.10
C SER A 49 -21.11 -7.00 3.85
N LYS A 50 -21.96 -6.03 4.15
CA LYS A 50 -21.58 -4.82 4.87
C LYS A 50 -20.94 -5.16 6.22
N ASP A 51 -21.55 -6.05 6.99
CA ASP A 51 -21.08 -6.44 8.32
C ASP A 51 -19.68 -7.07 8.28
N ARG A 52 -19.43 -7.98 7.32
CA ARG A 52 -18.09 -8.56 7.09
C ARG A 52 -17.07 -7.49 6.75
N ALA A 53 -17.42 -6.59 5.83
CA ALA A 53 -16.51 -5.54 5.39
C ALA A 53 -16.20 -4.55 6.53
N GLU A 54 -17.20 -4.13 7.30
CA GLU A 54 -16.99 -3.21 8.43
C GLU A 54 -16.17 -3.86 9.54
N THR A 55 -16.43 -5.13 9.89
CA THR A 55 -15.63 -5.87 10.88
C THR A 55 -14.16 -5.91 10.46
N ARG A 56 -13.87 -6.35 9.22
CA ARG A 56 -12.49 -6.41 8.72
C ARG A 56 -11.83 -5.04 8.63
N ALA A 57 -12.56 -4.01 8.21
CA ALA A 57 -12.04 -2.64 8.16
C ALA A 57 -11.68 -2.12 9.55
N MET A 58 -12.49 -2.38 10.58
CA MET A 58 -12.21 -1.96 11.94
C MET A 58 -10.97 -2.67 12.52
N GLU A 59 -10.74 -3.94 12.18
CA GLU A 59 -9.50 -4.66 12.54
C GLU A 59 -8.27 -4.00 11.89
N LEU A 60 -8.35 -3.68 10.59
CA LEU A 60 -7.27 -3.00 9.89
C LEU A 60 -7.01 -1.60 10.44
N LEU A 61 -8.06 -0.83 10.70
CA LEU A 61 -7.94 0.50 11.29
C LEU A 61 -7.32 0.46 12.68
N GLU A 62 -7.61 -0.56 13.48
CA GLU A 62 -6.98 -0.76 14.78
C GLU A 62 -5.47 -1.02 14.64
N ARG A 63 -5.07 -1.90 13.71
CA ARG A 63 -3.66 -2.22 13.44
C ARG A 63 -2.82 -0.99 13.05
N ILE A 64 -3.44 -0.02 12.38
CA ILE A 64 -2.78 1.23 11.96
C ILE A 64 -3.02 2.41 12.91
N GLY A 65 -3.61 2.16 14.09
CA GLY A 65 -3.89 3.20 15.09
C GLY A 65 -4.92 4.25 14.65
N MET A 66 -5.89 3.86 13.81
CA MET A 66 -6.89 4.76 13.22
C MET A 66 -8.34 4.39 13.56
N ARG A 67 -8.55 3.48 14.50
CA ARG A 67 -9.89 3.00 14.89
C ARG A 67 -10.82 4.13 15.32
N ASP A 68 -10.32 5.06 16.12
CA ASP A 68 -11.05 6.23 16.60
C ASP A 68 -11.43 7.23 15.50
N LYS A 69 -10.77 7.14 14.34
CA LYS A 69 -10.99 7.98 13.15
C LYS A 69 -11.91 7.34 12.09
N ALA A 70 -12.53 6.19 12.38
CA ALA A 70 -13.36 5.47 11.41
C ALA A 70 -14.49 6.32 10.80
N SER A 71 -15.09 7.22 11.58
CA SER A 71 -16.14 8.14 11.13
C SER A 71 -15.62 9.47 10.57
N ALA A 72 -14.33 9.78 10.72
CA ALA A 72 -13.73 11.02 10.22
C ALA A 72 -13.68 11.03 8.69
N TYR A 73 -13.56 12.23 8.12
CA TYR A 73 -13.38 12.46 6.69
C TYR A 73 -11.91 12.80 6.39
N PRO A 74 -11.44 12.63 5.13
CA PRO A 74 -10.05 12.87 4.76
C PRO A 74 -9.51 14.26 5.14
N ASP A 75 -10.30 15.30 5.05
CA ASP A 75 -9.95 16.68 5.40
C ASP A 75 -9.71 16.90 6.91
N GLN A 76 -10.14 15.95 7.74
CA GLN A 76 -9.94 15.96 9.18
C GLN A 76 -8.69 15.18 9.62
N LEU A 77 -7.91 14.68 8.66
CA LEU A 77 -6.75 13.82 8.88
C LEU A 77 -5.44 14.51 8.48
N SER A 78 -4.37 14.27 9.24
CA SER A 78 -3.02 14.62 8.79
C SER A 78 -2.60 13.79 7.56
N GLY A 79 -1.58 14.24 6.81
CA GLY A 79 -1.07 13.50 5.65
C GLY A 79 -0.67 12.06 6.00
N GLY A 80 0.06 11.84 7.10
CA GLY A 80 0.43 10.50 7.56
C GLY A 80 -0.78 9.65 7.95
N GLN A 81 -1.83 10.25 8.52
CA GLN A 81 -3.08 9.55 8.80
C GLN A 81 -3.80 9.15 7.51
N GLN A 82 -3.87 10.04 6.52
CA GLN A 82 -4.44 9.74 5.21
C GLN A 82 -3.68 8.61 4.51
N GLN A 83 -2.35 8.62 4.59
CA GLN A 83 -1.51 7.56 4.02
C GLN A 83 -1.76 6.20 4.69
N ARG A 84 -1.84 6.16 6.01
CA ARG A 84 -2.19 4.93 6.74
C ARG A 84 -3.56 4.40 6.31
N VAL A 85 -4.56 5.26 6.15
CA VAL A 85 -5.89 4.86 5.64
C VAL A 85 -5.80 4.34 4.20
N ALA A 86 -4.99 4.94 3.33
CA ALA A 86 -4.78 4.46 1.97
C ALA A 86 -4.15 3.05 1.94
N ILE A 87 -3.19 2.78 2.84
CA ILE A 87 -2.60 1.45 3.02
C ILE A 87 -3.65 0.45 3.53
N ALA A 88 -4.45 0.81 4.56
CA ALA A 88 -5.51 -0.06 5.05
C ALA A 88 -6.55 -0.38 3.96
N ARG A 89 -6.90 0.60 3.12
CA ARG A 89 -7.77 0.39 1.97
C ARG A 89 -7.20 -0.61 0.97
N ALA A 90 -5.91 -0.53 0.68
CA ALA A 90 -5.23 -1.46 -0.22
C ALA A 90 -5.15 -2.88 0.35
N LEU A 91 -5.05 -3.03 1.68
CA LEU A 91 -5.00 -4.32 2.37
C LEU A 91 -6.37 -4.96 2.62
N MET A 92 -7.45 -4.24 2.37
CA MET A 92 -8.81 -4.65 2.75
C MET A 92 -9.22 -6.02 2.19
N THR A 93 -8.77 -6.34 0.99
CA THR A 93 -9.13 -7.56 0.26
C THR A 93 -8.03 -8.62 0.26
N ASP A 94 -7.09 -8.53 1.17
CA ASP A 94 -5.95 -9.44 1.30
C ASP A 94 -5.21 -9.67 -0.04
N PRO A 95 -4.63 -8.61 -0.64
CA PRO A 95 -4.00 -8.70 -1.94
C PRO A 95 -2.77 -9.61 -1.92
N GLU A 96 -2.49 -10.28 -3.04
CA GLU A 96 -1.28 -11.11 -3.21
C GLU A 96 -0.02 -10.26 -3.43
N LEU A 97 -0.20 -9.03 -3.92
CA LEU A 97 0.86 -8.06 -4.17
C LEU A 97 0.40 -6.67 -3.74
N LEU A 98 1.23 -5.98 -2.99
CA LEU A 98 1.05 -4.58 -2.64
C LEU A 98 2.05 -3.73 -3.42
N LEU A 99 1.53 -2.83 -4.26
CA LEU A 99 2.32 -1.84 -5.00
C LEU A 99 2.29 -0.52 -4.23
N LEU A 100 3.47 -0.01 -3.88
CA LEU A 100 3.65 1.25 -3.14
C LEU A 100 4.45 2.21 -4.02
N ASP A 101 3.83 3.30 -4.45
CA ASP A 101 4.44 4.28 -5.33
C ASP A 101 4.74 5.57 -4.56
N GLU A 102 6.02 5.76 -4.20
CA GLU A 102 6.55 6.94 -3.49
C GLU A 102 5.69 7.39 -2.29
N ILE A 103 5.26 6.46 -1.48
CA ILE A 103 4.25 6.67 -0.42
C ILE A 103 4.67 7.63 0.69
N THR A 104 5.93 8.05 0.74
CA THR A 104 6.47 9.02 1.72
C THR A 104 6.63 10.42 1.16
N SER A 105 6.63 10.61 -0.17
CA SER A 105 6.95 11.88 -0.82
C SER A 105 6.03 13.06 -0.46
N ALA A 106 4.77 12.76 -0.12
CA ALA A 106 3.77 13.76 0.25
C ALA A 106 3.65 13.96 1.77
N LEU A 107 4.53 13.34 2.57
CA LEU A 107 4.48 13.37 4.02
C LEU A 107 5.45 14.41 4.60
N ASP A 108 5.06 14.92 5.77
CA ASP A 108 6.00 15.62 6.65
C ASP A 108 7.12 14.63 7.08
N PRO A 109 8.41 15.03 7.05
CA PRO A 109 9.53 14.19 7.46
C PRO A 109 9.36 13.50 8.81
N MET A 110 8.66 14.14 9.76
CA MET A 110 8.37 13.54 11.07
C MET A 110 7.44 12.33 11.00
N LEU A 111 6.66 12.19 9.93
CA LEU A 111 5.68 11.09 9.73
C LEU A 111 6.19 9.96 8.85
N VAL A 112 7.30 10.18 8.13
CA VAL A 112 7.89 9.18 7.22
C VAL A 112 8.22 7.89 7.95
N GLY A 113 8.91 7.98 9.10
CA GLY A 113 9.29 6.82 9.90
C GLY A 113 8.11 5.95 10.33
N GLU A 114 6.97 6.54 10.70
CA GLU A 114 5.79 5.78 11.08
C GLU A 114 5.23 4.93 9.94
N VAL A 115 5.21 5.49 8.72
CA VAL A 115 4.70 4.78 7.54
C VAL A 115 5.69 3.70 7.09
N LEU A 116 6.99 3.97 7.11
CA LEU A 116 8.01 2.97 6.76
C LEU A 116 8.04 1.80 7.74
N ASN A 117 7.90 2.05 9.04
CA ASN A 117 7.78 0.99 10.05
C ASN A 117 6.56 0.09 9.78
N MET A 118 5.42 0.66 9.40
CA MET A 118 4.25 -0.12 9.01
C MET A 118 4.54 -1.00 7.79
N VAL A 119 5.25 -0.51 6.79
CA VAL A 119 5.64 -1.31 5.60
C VAL A 119 6.55 -2.46 6.00
N ALA A 120 7.52 -2.22 6.90
CA ALA A 120 8.40 -3.27 7.43
C ALA A 120 7.61 -4.35 8.18
N GLU A 121 6.62 -3.96 8.99
CA GLU A 121 5.73 -4.91 9.68
C GLU A 121 4.90 -5.75 8.71
N LEU A 122 4.36 -5.16 7.64
CA LEU A 122 3.62 -5.87 6.60
C LEU A 122 4.51 -6.90 5.89
N LYS A 123 5.76 -6.53 5.56
CA LYS A 123 6.76 -7.46 5.03
C LYS A 123 7.02 -8.61 5.99
N ALA A 124 7.26 -8.33 7.27
CA ALA A 124 7.51 -9.35 8.28
C ALA A 124 6.35 -10.34 8.44
N GLN A 125 5.13 -9.92 8.13
CA GLN A 125 3.93 -10.76 8.11
C GLN A 125 3.76 -11.56 6.80
N GLY A 126 4.72 -11.47 5.86
CA GLY A 126 4.74 -12.23 4.62
C GLY A 126 4.01 -11.55 3.44
N THR A 127 3.66 -10.28 3.55
CA THR A 127 3.08 -9.52 2.42
C THR A 127 4.14 -9.34 1.33
N THR A 128 3.82 -9.70 0.09
CA THR A 128 4.68 -9.39 -1.07
C THR A 128 4.51 -7.92 -1.43
N ILE A 129 5.61 -7.17 -1.42
CA ILE A 129 5.59 -5.72 -1.65
C ILE A 129 6.54 -5.38 -2.80
N LEU A 130 6.06 -4.57 -3.74
CA LEU A 130 6.89 -3.85 -4.72
C LEU A 130 6.75 -2.36 -4.44
N MET A 131 7.87 -1.70 -4.07
CA MET A 131 7.88 -0.30 -3.67
C MET A 131 8.82 0.51 -4.55
N ALA A 132 8.31 1.59 -5.14
CA ALA A 132 9.14 2.66 -5.67
C ALA A 132 9.40 3.66 -4.54
N THR A 133 10.67 3.98 -4.28
CA THR A 133 11.06 4.88 -3.19
C THR A 133 12.40 5.55 -3.45
N HIS A 134 12.60 6.70 -2.86
CA HIS A 134 13.88 7.40 -2.72
C HIS A 134 14.45 7.31 -1.29
N GLU A 135 13.80 6.58 -0.40
CA GLU A 135 14.25 6.33 0.98
C GLU A 135 15.32 5.23 0.97
N MET A 136 16.56 5.60 0.60
CA MET A 136 17.65 4.64 0.37
C MET A 136 17.98 3.83 1.61
N SER A 137 18.04 4.46 2.80
CA SER A 137 18.33 3.76 4.05
C SER A 137 17.29 2.68 4.35
N PHE A 138 16.00 3.01 4.15
CA PHE A 138 14.92 2.03 4.33
C PHE A 138 15.01 0.90 3.29
N ALA A 139 15.28 1.22 2.03
CA ALA A 139 15.45 0.22 0.98
C ALA A 139 16.61 -0.74 1.31
N HIS A 140 17.74 -0.22 1.80
CA HIS A 140 18.88 -1.03 2.21
C HIS A 140 18.55 -1.98 3.36
N GLU A 141 17.83 -1.52 4.37
CA GLU A 141 17.49 -2.31 5.56
C GLU A 141 16.33 -3.30 5.34
N ALA A 142 15.34 -2.88 4.55
CA ALA A 142 14.07 -3.61 4.46
C ALA A 142 13.89 -4.43 3.19
N ALA A 143 14.57 -4.13 2.07
CA ALA A 143 14.36 -4.85 0.83
C ALA A 143 15.07 -6.20 0.80
N ASP A 144 14.46 -7.20 0.16
CA ASP A 144 15.14 -8.47 -0.21
C ASP A 144 15.87 -8.33 -1.54
N ARG A 145 15.39 -7.40 -2.39
CA ARG A 145 15.92 -7.14 -3.72
C ARG A 145 15.71 -5.68 -4.10
N ILE A 146 16.71 -5.08 -4.75
CA ILE A 146 16.67 -3.72 -5.28
C ILE A 146 16.84 -3.76 -6.79
N VAL A 147 16.06 -2.93 -7.47
CA VAL A 147 16.15 -2.67 -8.90
C VAL A 147 16.39 -1.18 -9.11
N LEU A 148 17.57 -0.83 -9.60
CA LEU A 148 17.91 0.55 -9.91
C LEU A 148 17.51 0.88 -11.35
N LEU A 149 16.65 1.90 -11.51
CA LEU A 149 16.22 2.39 -12.80
C LEU A 149 16.99 3.67 -13.17
N ARG A 150 17.58 3.69 -14.36
CA ARG A 150 18.20 4.88 -14.95
C ARG A 150 17.70 5.07 -16.39
N HIS A 151 17.17 6.25 -16.69
CA HIS A 151 16.67 6.58 -18.05
C HIS A 151 15.65 5.56 -18.61
N GLY A 152 14.80 5.00 -17.73
CA GLY A 152 13.76 4.04 -18.15
C GLY A 152 14.24 2.60 -18.39
N VAL A 153 15.52 2.31 -18.09
CA VAL A 153 16.08 0.95 -18.17
C VAL A 153 16.60 0.48 -16.82
N ILE A 154 16.59 -0.83 -16.61
CA ILE A 154 17.19 -1.44 -15.42
C ILE A 154 18.72 -1.31 -15.56
N ALA A 155 19.33 -0.50 -14.70
CA ALA A 155 20.77 -0.34 -14.64
C ALA A 155 21.41 -1.43 -13.77
N GLU A 156 20.80 -1.71 -12.62
CA GLU A 156 21.30 -2.68 -11.65
C GLU A 156 20.14 -3.45 -11.02
N ASN A 157 20.40 -4.67 -10.58
CA ASN A 157 19.39 -5.54 -9.98
C ASN A 157 20.07 -6.61 -9.13
N GLY A 158 19.89 -6.57 -7.81
CA GLY A 158 20.55 -7.46 -6.87
C GLY A 158 19.98 -7.34 -5.45
N THR A 159 20.70 -7.91 -4.49
CA THR A 159 20.47 -7.65 -3.06
C THR A 159 20.84 -6.21 -2.72
N PRO A 160 20.38 -5.65 -1.58
CA PRO A 160 20.80 -4.32 -1.15
C PRO A 160 22.32 -4.12 -1.14
N ALA A 161 23.07 -5.07 -0.60
CA ALA A 161 24.53 -5.02 -0.57
C ALA A 161 25.17 -4.99 -1.97
N GLU A 162 24.62 -5.73 -2.93
CA GLU A 162 25.15 -5.75 -4.31
C GLU A 162 24.88 -4.48 -5.10
N VAL A 163 23.83 -3.73 -4.74
CA VAL A 163 23.40 -2.54 -5.50
C VAL A 163 23.77 -1.23 -4.83
N MET A 164 23.99 -1.22 -3.51
CA MET A 164 24.13 0.02 -2.73
C MET A 164 25.45 0.15 -1.99
N ASP A 165 26.25 -0.93 -1.82
CA ASP A 165 27.49 -0.91 -1.00
C ASP A 165 28.77 -0.77 -1.87
N GLU A 166 28.69 -0.14 -3.06
CA GLU A 166 29.88 0.25 -3.85
C GLU A 166 30.51 1.56 -3.38
#